data_6966c240d85e8d869c74c040684f1e1c
#
_entry.id   6966c240d85e8d869c74c040684f1e1c
#
_cell.length_a   1.000
_cell.length_b   1.000
_cell.length_c   1.000
_cell.angle_alpha   90.00
_cell.angle_beta   90.00
_cell.angle_gamma   90.00
#
_symmetry.space_group_name_H-M   'P 1'
#
loop_
_entity.id
_entity.type
_entity.pdbx_description
1 polymer ?
#
loop_
_entity_poly.entity_id
_entity_poly.type
_entity_poly.pdbx_seq_one_letter_code
_entity_poly.pdbx_strand_id
1 'polypeptide(L)'
;IVYHQGEEIHNHVVDRLLDFMREGLPYGPLVRFLDKLMENPSRRAINELYSFLEHKNMPLTPDGNFLAYKSVDNNFKDWHTGNFSNNVGDVQEMKRSSVCDDADMGCSSGFHAGSLEYARGFGSGGNLMIVEINPADVVSVPKDCDCQKLRTAKYKVVGHFEKKLEEPLVDDYFDSEDY
;
A
#
# COMPACT_ATOMS: atom_id res chain seq x y z
N ILE A 1 21.53 -8.50 12.50
CA ILE A 1 20.13 -8.38 12.91
C ILE A 1 19.89 -6.94 13.32
N VAL A 2 18.85 -6.33 12.78
CA VAL A 2 18.47 -4.95 13.08
C VAL A 2 17.16 -4.94 13.84
N TYR A 3 17.09 -4.13 14.90
CA TYR A 3 15.90 -3.96 15.72
C TYR A 3 15.36 -2.54 15.61
N HIS A 4 14.04 -2.42 15.63
CA HIS A 4 13.33 -1.16 15.73
C HIS A 4 12.33 -1.27 16.89
N GLN A 5 12.42 -0.39 17.87
CA GLN A 5 11.57 -0.43 19.08
C GLN A 5 11.52 -1.81 19.77
N GLY A 6 12.66 -2.51 19.79
CA GLY A 6 12.78 -3.84 20.41
C GLY A 6 12.28 -5.01 19.57
N GLU A 7 11.76 -4.75 18.38
CA GLU A 7 11.31 -5.79 17.44
C GLU A 7 12.34 -5.99 16.33
N GLU A 8 12.56 -7.23 15.93
CA GLU A 8 13.44 -7.55 14.81
C GLU A 8 12.81 -7.09 13.49
N ILE A 9 13.59 -6.35 12.70
CA ILE A 9 13.15 -5.92 11.38
C ILE A 9 13.45 -6.99 10.34
N HIS A 10 12.50 -7.24 9.46
CA HIS A 10 12.65 -8.22 8.38
C HIS A 10 13.75 -7.80 7.40
N ASN A 11 14.49 -8.78 6.85
CA ASN A 11 15.67 -8.56 6.00
C ASN A 11 15.46 -7.59 4.84
N HIS A 12 14.33 -7.67 4.15
CA HIS A 12 14.04 -6.77 3.03
C HIS A 12 14.01 -5.29 3.46
N VAL A 13 13.38 -4.99 4.59
CA VAL A 13 13.31 -3.63 5.12
C VAL A 13 14.69 -3.16 5.60
N VAL A 14 15.46 -4.06 6.21
CA VAL A 14 16.85 -3.80 6.61
C VAL A 14 17.71 -3.43 5.41
N ASP A 15 17.66 -4.23 4.35
CA ASP A 15 18.44 -3.99 3.14
C ASP A 15 18.09 -2.62 2.53
N ARG A 16 16.81 -2.29 2.45
CA ARG A 16 16.36 -1.01 1.94
C ARG A 16 16.83 0.17 2.81
N LEU A 17 16.75 0.01 4.12
CA LEU A 17 17.25 1.01 5.07
C LEU A 17 18.76 1.24 4.90
N LEU A 18 19.52 0.15 4.80
CA LEU A 18 20.97 0.21 4.60
C LEU A 18 21.34 0.87 3.27
N ASP A 19 20.61 0.57 2.21
CA ASP A 19 20.82 1.19 0.91
C ASP A 19 20.59 2.71 0.98
N PHE A 20 19.52 3.16 1.62
CA PHE A 20 19.27 4.58 1.82
C PHE A 20 20.37 5.25 2.61
N MET A 21 20.87 4.61 3.66
CA MET A 21 21.97 5.14 4.46
C MET A 21 23.29 5.24 3.66
N ARG A 22 23.60 4.23 2.85
CA ARG A 22 24.79 4.22 2.01
C ARG A 22 24.77 5.30 0.94
N GLU A 23 23.61 5.56 0.36
CA GLU A 23 23.44 6.56 -0.68
C GLU A 23 23.26 7.97 -0.12
N GLY A 24 23.24 8.13 1.18
CA GLY A 24 23.00 9.42 1.84
C GLY A 24 21.57 9.94 1.68
N LEU A 25 20.64 9.05 1.31
CA LEU A 25 19.24 9.38 1.16
C LEU A 25 18.56 9.44 2.53
N PRO A 26 17.48 10.23 2.68
CA PRO A 26 16.76 10.28 3.94
C PRO A 26 16.01 8.98 4.19
N TYR A 27 16.23 8.43 5.34
CA TYR A 27 15.54 7.25 5.82
C TYR A 27 14.38 7.58 6.76
N GLY A 28 14.11 8.86 7.00
CA GLY A 28 13.02 9.31 7.87
C GLY A 28 11.66 8.72 7.53
N PRO A 29 11.21 8.78 6.26
CA PRO A 29 9.96 8.13 5.85
C PRO A 29 9.92 6.63 6.16
N LEU A 30 11.04 5.92 5.97
CA LEU A 30 11.12 4.49 6.27
C LEU A 30 11.02 4.21 7.77
N VAL A 31 11.64 5.02 8.61
CA VAL A 31 11.53 4.91 10.07
C VAL A 31 10.07 5.15 10.49
N ARG A 32 9.42 6.17 9.96
CA ARG A 32 8.01 6.44 10.23
C ARG A 32 7.09 5.31 9.74
N PHE A 33 7.43 4.71 8.60
CA PHE A 33 6.73 3.53 8.11
C PHE A 33 6.84 2.36 9.10
N LEU A 34 8.03 2.11 9.63
CA LEU A 34 8.25 1.07 10.63
C LEU A 34 7.46 1.34 11.92
N ASP A 35 7.43 2.59 12.38
CA ASP A 35 6.64 2.97 13.55
C ASP A 35 5.16 2.63 13.35
N LYS A 36 4.60 2.97 12.19
CA LYS A 36 3.21 2.68 11.84
C LYS A 36 2.95 1.20 11.66
N LEU A 37 3.89 0.48 11.03
CA LEU A 37 3.78 -0.96 10.86
C LEU A 37 3.71 -1.69 12.20
N MET A 38 4.51 -1.25 13.19
CA MET A 38 4.50 -1.84 14.53
C MET A 38 3.20 -1.55 15.29
N GLU A 39 2.42 -0.57 14.88
CA GLU A 39 1.07 -0.32 15.42
C GLU A 39 0.02 -1.29 14.86
N ASN A 40 0.34 -2.05 13.81
CA ASN A 40 -0.58 -3.04 13.26
C ASN A 40 -0.82 -4.15 14.30
N PRO A 41 -2.08 -4.41 14.69
CA PRO A 41 -2.39 -5.39 15.74
C PRO A 41 -2.18 -6.84 15.31
N SER A 42 -1.96 -7.10 14.03
CA SER A 42 -1.79 -8.45 13.49
C SER A 42 -0.37 -8.71 13.04
N ARG A 43 0.34 -9.58 13.75
CA ARG A 43 1.68 -10.02 13.33
C ARG A 43 1.64 -10.71 11.95
N ARG A 44 0.57 -11.42 11.67
CA ARG A 44 0.35 -12.06 10.38
C ARG A 44 0.24 -11.03 9.25
N ALA A 45 -0.52 -9.96 9.45
CA ALA A 45 -0.62 -8.87 8.47
C ALA A 45 0.74 -8.20 8.24
N ILE A 46 1.53 -8.00 9.28
CA ILE A 46 2.88 -7.45 9.18
C ILE A 46 3.75 -8.33 8.28
N ASN A 47 3.77 -9.63 8.53
CA ASN A 47 4.58 -10.57 7.75
C ASN A 47 4.13 -10.65 6.29
N GLU A 48 2.83 -10.66 6.04
CA GLU A 48 2.27 -10.69 4.69
C GLU A 48 2.59 -9.39 3.94
N LEU A 49 2.55 -8.26 4.61
CA LEU A 49 2.90 -6.97 4.00
C LEU A 49 4.37 -6.91 3.60
N TYR A 50 5.28 -7.51 4.37
CA TYR A 50 6.68 -7.64 3.94
C TYR A 50 6.82 -8.35 2.61
N SER A 51 6.09 -9.43 2.41
CA SER A 51 6.09 -10.16 1.13
C SER A 51 5.59 -9.29 -0.02
N PHE A 52 4.56 -8.49 0.23
CA PHE A 52 4.05 -7.55 -0.76
C PHE A 52 5.10 -6.47 -1.13
N LEU A 53 5.76 -5.90 -0.14
CA LEU A 53 6.79 -4.88 -0.34
C LEU A 53 8.04 -5.43 -1.03
N GLU A 54 8.37 -6.70 -0.80
CA GLU A 54 9.50 -7.38 -1.42
C GLU A 54 9.35 -7.47 -2.94
N HIS A 55 8.14 -7.72 -3.42
CA HIS A 55 7.85 -7.86 -4.84
C HIS A 55 7.73 -6.52 -5.57
N LYS A 56 7.52 -5.44 -4.85
CA LYS A 56 7.26 -4.13 -5.44
C LYS A 56 8.01 -3.04 -4.68
N ASN A 57 8.65 -2.18 -5.43
CA ASN A 57 9.18 -0.92 -4.89
C ASN A 57 8.01 0.02 -4.63
N MET A 58 7.33 -0.19 -3.52
CA MET A 58 6.23 0.67 -3.13
C MET A 58 6.78 1.98 -2.57
N PRO A 59 6.39 3.11 -3.14
CA PRO A 59 6.86 4.39 -2.62
C PRO A 59 6.26 4.69 -1.27
N LEU A 60 7.07 5.30 -0.43
CA LEU A 60 6.64 5.77 0.88
C LEU A 60 6.33 7.27 0.81
N THR A 61 5.31 7.70 1.54
CA THR A 61 5.06 9.12 1.75
C THR A 61 6.00 9.66 2.83
N PRO A 62 6.22 10.99 2.91
CA PRO A 62 7.00 11.58 3.99
C PRO A 62 6.51 11.19 5.38
N ASP A 63 5.20 10.97 5.54
CA ASP A 63 4.59 10.57 6.81
C ASP A 63 4.76 9.08 7.13
N GLY A 64 5.35 8.29 6.23
CA GLY A 64 5.57 6.87 6.44
C GLY A 64 4.40 5.97 6.03
N ASN A 65 3.43 6.48 5.29
CA ASN A 65 2.45 5.65 4.60
C ASN A 65 3.05 5.14 3.30
N PHE A 66 2.38 4.22 2.63
CA PHE A 66 2.79 3.79 1.30
C PHE A 66 1.70 4.08 0.27
N LEU A 67 2.10 4.10 -0.99
CA LEU A 67 1.19 4.32 -2.10
C LEU A 67 0.96 3.02 -2.86
N ALA A 68 -0.28 2.80 -3.27
CA ALA A 68 -0.71 1.67 -4.07
C ALA A 68 -1.70 2.15 -5.13
N TYR A 69 -2.13 1.23 -5.98
CA TYR A 69 -3.07 1.53 -7.06
C TYR A 69 -4.39 0.83 -6.83
N LYS A 70 -5.46 1.47 -7.31
CA LYS A 70 -6.81 0.93 -7.20
C LYS A 70 -7.58 1.22 -8.49
N SER A 71 -8.13 0.17 -9.09
CA SER A 71 -9.05 0.28 -10.21
C SER A 71 -10.46 0.56 -9.72
N VAL A 72 -11.12 1.54 -10.34
CA VAL A 72 -12.50 1.92 -10.05
C VAL A 72 -13.26 2.08 -11.36
N ASP A 73 -14.60 2.14 -11.28
CA ASP A 73 -15.42 2.27 -12.48
C ASP A 73 -15.36 3.70 -13.09
N ASN A 74 -16.08 3.93 -14.17
CA ASN A 74 -16.11 5.22 -14.86
C ASN A 74 -16.73 6.35 -14.03
N ASN A 75 -17.46 6.01 -12.97
CA ASN A 75 -18.07 6.95 -12.05
C ASN A 75 -17.25 7.09 -10.74
N PHE A 76 -16.01 6.60 -10.73
CA PHE A 76 -15.13 6.59 -9.57
C PHE A 76 -15.70 5.80 -8.38
N LYS A 77 -16.46 4.75 -8.67
CA LYS A 77 -17.01 3.85 -7.67
C LYS A 77 -16.27 2.51 -7.69
N ASP A 78 -16.30 1.80 -6.57
CA ASP A 78 -15.74 0.47 -6.50
C ASP A 78 -16.50 -0.50 -7.42
N TRP A 79 -15.76 -1.43 -8.02
CA TRP A 79 -16.34 -2.41 -8.95
C TRP A 79 -17.30 -3.39 -8.28
N HIS A 80 -17.08 -3.74 -7.02
CA HIS A 80 -17.86 -4.78 -6.34
C HIS A 80 -19.25 -4.32 -5.93
N THR A 81 -19.37 -3.17 -5.29
CA THR A 81 -20.65 -2.70 -4.75
C THR A 81 -21.20 -1.48 -5.46
N GLY A 82 -20.33 -0.67 -6.06
CA GLY A 82 -20.68 0.62 -6.64
C GLY A 82 -21.06 1.68 -5.60
N ASN A 83 -20.82 1.42 -4.30
CA ASN A 83 -21.25 2.29 -3.21
C ASN A 83 -20.14 3.19 -2.68
N PHE A 84 -18.87 2.79 -2.84
CA PHE A 84 -17.75 3.55 -2.30
C PHE A 84 -17.19 4.51 -3.34
N SER A 85 -17.19 5.80 -3.02
CA SER A 85 -16.62 6.84 -3.85
C SER A 85 -15.10 6.87 -3.75
N ASN A 86 -14.42 7.07 -4.88
CA ASN A 86 -12.97 7.10 -4.98
C ASN A 86 -12.48 8.32 -5.76
N ASN A 87 -13.11 9.46 -5.56
CA ASN A 87 -12.59 10.72 -6.09
C ASN A 87 -11.35 11.15 -5.28
N VAL A 88 -10.46 11.90 -5.92
CA VAL A 88 -9.28 12.43 -5.23
C VAL A 88 -9.69 13.19 -3.98
N GLY A 89 -9.09 12.83 -2.85
CA GLY A 89 -9.40 13.38 -1.53
C GLY A 89 -10.33 12.52 -0.69
N ASP A 90 -11.03 11.55 -1.30
CA ASP A 90 -11.94 10.67 -0.56
C ASP A 90 -11.16 9.72 0.36
N VAL A 91 -11.70 9.52 1.56
CA VAL A 91 -11.23 8.55 2.53
C VAL A 91 -12.31 7.49 2.72
N GLN A 92 -11.94 6.22 2.60
CA GLN A 92 -12.83 5.10 2.87
C GLN A 92 -12.29 4.29 4.06
N GLU A 93 -13.18 3.96 4.97
CA GLU A 93 -12.84 3.23 6.18
C GLU A 93 -13.95 2.24 6.53
N MET A 94 -13.56 1.06 6.99
CA MET A 94 -14.47 0.08 7.58
C MET A 94 -13.83 -0.51 8.83
N LYS A 95 -14.64 -1.19 9.64
CA LYS A 95 -14.09 -1.88 10.81
C LYS A 95 -13.08 -2.93 10.38
N ARG A 96 -11.95 -2.99 11.04
CA ARG A 96 -10.92 -4.00 10.77
C ARG A 96 -11.48 -5.42 10.82
N SER A 97 -12.38 -5.70 11.75
CA SER A 97 -13.04 -7.00 11.89
C SER A 97 -13.96 -7.38 10.73
N SER A 98 -14.33 -6.41 9.88
CA SER A 98 -15.13 -6.64 8.68
C SER A 98 -14.30 -7.01 7.46
N VAL A 99 -12.97 -6.92 7.56
CA VAL A 99 -12.03 -7.24 6.49
C VAL A 99 -11.57 -8.67 6.62
N CYS A 100 -11.59 -9.43 5.52
CA CYS A 100 -11.12 -10.81 5.51
C CYS A 100 -9.60 -10.86 5.76
N ASP A 101 -9.18 -11.65 6.73
CA ASP A 101 -7.78 -11.84 7.10
C ASP A 101 -7.17 -13.14 6.55
N ASP A 102 -7.93 -13.91 5.79
CA ASP A 102 -7.47 -15.16 5.20
C ASP A 102 -6.73 -14.91 3.87
N ALA A 103 -5.43 -15.12 3.88
CA ALA A 103 -4.58 -14.95 2.70
C ALA A 103 -4.86 -15.99 1.60
N ASP A 104 -5.52 -17.09 1.91
CA ASP A 104 -5.89 -18.12 0.95
C ASP A 104 -7.20 -17.80 0.21
N MET A 105 -7.92 -16.77 0.65
CA MET A 105 -9.13 -16.28 -0.03
C MET A 105 -8.79 -15.11 -0.94
N GLY A 106 -8.85 -15.33 -2.26
CA GLY A 106 -8.55 -14.30 -3.27
C GLY A 106 -9.58 -13.17 -3.32
N CYS A 107 -10.87 -13.52 -3.33
CA CYS A 107 -11.97 -12.56 -3.34
C CYS A 107 -12.73 -12.64 -2.02
N SER A 108 -12.74 -11.57 -1.26
CA SER A 108 -13.46 -11.49 0.01
C SER A 108 -13.61 -10.04 0.47
N SER A 109 -14.27 -9.84 1.61
CA SER A 109 -14.57 -8.51 2.15
C SER A 109 -13.32 -7.72 2.51
N GLY A 110 -13.37 -6.43 2.27
CA GLY A 110 -12.28 -5.49 2.52
C GLY A 110 -12.00 -4.61 1.33
N PHE A 111 -11.30 -3.52 1.56
CA PHE A 111 -10.83 -2.67 0.46
C PHE A 111 -9.58 -3.27 -0.16
N HIS A 112 -9.59 -3.43 -1.49
CA HIS A 112 -8.46 -3.96 -2.24
C HIS A 112 -7.67 -2.84 -2.91
N ALA A 113 -6.37 -2.94 -2.84
CA ALA A 113 -5.43 -2.13 -3.59
C ALA A 113 -4.23 -3.01 -3.96
N GLY A 114 -3.38 -2.56 -4.83
CA GLY A 114 -2.23 -3.37 -5.21
C GLY A 114 -1.22 -2.67 -6.09
N SER A 115 -0.42 -3.47 -6.75
CA SER A 115 0.55 -3.00 -7.72
C SER A 115 -0.14 -2.38 -8.95
N LEU A 116 0.61 -1.61 -9.71
CA LEU A 116 0.12 -1.04 -10.97
C LEU A 116 -0.35 -2.13 -11.94
N GLU A 117 0.42 -3.20 -12.06
CA GLU A 117 0.10 -4.33 -12.93
C GLU A 117 -1.23 -4.99 -12.55
N TYR A 118 -1.40 -5.27 -11.26
CA TYR A 118 -2.66 -5.82 -10.75
C TYR A 118 -3.84 -4.88 -11.04
N ALA A 119 -3.70 -3.61 -10.69
CA ALA A 119 -4.80 -2.65 -10.84
C ALA A 119 -5.18 -2.41 -12.30
N ARG A 120 -4.22 -2.42 -13.22
CA ARG A 120 -4.50 -2.33 -14.67
C ARG A 120 -5.28 -3.52 -15.21
N GLY A 121 -5.03 -4.69 -14.67
CA GLY A 121 -5.71 -5.93 -15.07
C GLY A 121 -7.10 -6.12 -14.49
N PHE A 122 -7.48 -5.29 -13.52
CA PHE A 122 -8.75 -5.44 -12.81
C PHE A 122 -9.83 -4.54 -13.41
N GLY A 123 -10.95 -5.14 -13.79
CA GLY A 123 -12.05 -4.44 -14.43
C GLY A 123 -11.80 -4.16 -15.91
N SER A 124 -12.85 -3.79 -16.64
CA SER A 124 -12.79 -3.44 -18.06
C SER A 124 -13.08 -1.95 -18.23
N GLY A 125 -12.06 -1.18 -18.56
CA GLY A 125 -12.17 0.28 -18.61
C GLY A 125 -12.11 0.89 -17.21
N GLY A 126 -12.75 2.03 -17.01
CA GLY A 126 -12.75 2.72 -15.72
C GLY A 126 -11.52 3.58 -15.49
N ASN A 127 -11.31 3.92 -14.24
CA ASN A 127 -10.25 4.80 -13.81
C ASN A 127 -9.25 4.06 -12.93
N LEU A 128 -8.00 4.50 -12.98
CA LEU A 128 -6.94 4.00 -12.13
C LEU A 128 -6.54 5.09 -11.15
N MET A 129 -6.67 4.80 -9.87
CA MET A 129 -6.42 5.77 -8.79
C MET A 129 -5.17 5.40 -8.01
N ILE A 130 -4.51 6.42 -7.47
CA ILE A 130 -3.42 6.26 -6.51
C ILE A 130 -4.01 6.43 -5.12
N VAL A 131 -3.75 5.47 -4.25
CA VAL A 131 -4.25 5.47 -2.87
C VAL A 131 -3.09 5.44 -1.88
N GLU A 132 -3.26 6.17 -0.79
CA GLU A 132 -2.33 6.20 0.33
C GLU A 132 -2.87 5.32 1.45
N ILE A 133 -2.01 4.46 1.97
CA ILE A 133 -2.38 3.46 2.97
C ILE A 133 -1.41 3.52 4.15
N ASN A 134 -1.97 3.59 5.35
CA ASN A 134 -1.20 3.42 6.58
C ASN A 134 -0.95 1.92 6.79
N PRO A 135 0.30 1.47 6.96
CA PRO A 135 0.60 0.05 7.15
C PRO A 135 -0.08 -0.57 8.38
N ALA A 136 -0.46 0.23 9.37
CA ALA A 136 -1.25 -0.25 10.51
C ALA A 136 -2.65 -0.73 10.13
N ASP A 137 -3.20 -0.27 9.01
CA ASP A 137 -4.56 -0.59 8.56
C ASP A 137 -4.62 -1.79 7.62
N VAL A 138 -3.49 -2.31 7.18
CA VAL A 138 -3.43 -3.50 6.32
C VAL A 138 -3.84 -4.74 7.11
N VAL A 139 -4.71 -5.55 6.53
CA VAL A 139 -5.25 -6.74 7.20
C VAL A 139 -4.71 -8.03 6.63
N SER A 140 -4.56 -8.13 5.31
CA SER A 140 -4.04 -9.33 4.67
C SER A 140 -3.48 -9.03 3.28
N VAL A 141 -2.59 -9.91 2.82
CA VAL A 141 -2.10 -9.94 1.45
C VAL A 141 -2.47 -11.29 0.85
N PRO A 142 -3.52 -11.37 0.01
CA PRO A 142 -3.91 -12.62 -0.62
C PRO A 142 -2.76 -13.23 -1.44
N LYS A 143 -2.70 -14.55 -1.46
CA LYS A 143 -1.65 -15.28 -2.19
C LYS A 143 -1.89 -15.37 -3.68
N ASP A 144 -3.10 -15.13 -4.14
CA ASP A 144 -3.41 -15.06 -5.56
C ASP A 144 -2.72 -13.85 -6.22
N CYS A 145 -2.70 -13.78 -7.53
CA CYS A 145 -2.06 -12.69 -8.28
C CYS A 145 -0.61 -12.40 -7.85
N ASP A 146 0.16 -13.43 -7.45
CA ASP A 146 1.56 -13.31 -7.01
C ASP A 146 1.76 -12.29 -5.89
N CYS A 147 0.83 -12.24 -4.94
CA CYS A 147 0.85 -11.29 -3.81
C CYS A 147 0.87 -9.82 -4.26
N GLN A 148 0.26 -9.50 -5.41
CA GLN A 148 0.25 -8.14 -5.94
C GLN A 148 -0.90 -7.28 -5.45
N LYS A 149 -1.81 -7.84 -4.64
CA LYS A 149 -2.90 -7.08 -4.02
C LYS A 149 -2.87 -7.23 -2.50
N LEU A 150 -3.49 -6.28 -1.83
CA LEU A 150 -3.67 -6.31 -0.39
C LEU A 150 -5.12 -5.96 -0.03
N ARG A 151 -5.52 -6.31 1.19
CA ARG A 151 -6.76 -5.84 1.81
C ARG A 151 -6.42 -4.93 2.97
N THR A 152 -7.11 -3.80 3.00
CA THR A 152 -6.95 -2.80 4.06
C THR A 152 -8.30 -2.37 4.60
N ALA A 153 -8.32 -1.90 5.83
CA ALA A 153 -9.51 -1.35 6.46
C ALA A 153 -9.71 0.15 6.17
N LYS A 154 -8.68 0.82 5.65
CA LYS A 154 -8.72 2.25 5.38
C LYS A 154 -7.75 2.64 4.27
N TYR A 155 -8.15 3.60 3.46
CA TYR A 155 -7.26 4.25 2.48
C TYR A 155 -7.76 5.64 2.15
N LYS A 156 -6.86 6.46 1.59
CA LYS A 156 -7.18 7.79 1.05
C LYS A 156 -6.80 7.83 -0.42
N VAL A 157 -7.69 8.34 -1.24
CA VAL A 157 -7.39 8.58 -2.66
C VAL A 157 -6.59 9.87 -2.78
N VAL A 158 -5.37 9.79 -3.29
CA VAL A 158 -4.47 10.94 -3.39
C VAL A 158 -4.19 11.39 -4.81
N GLY A 159 -4.53 10.59 -5.80
CA GLY A 159 -4.30 10.96 -7.19
C GLY A 159 -5.11 10.13 -8.17
N HIS A 160 -5.25 10.66 -9.36
CA HIS A 160 -5.78 9.96 -10.53
C HIS A 160 -4.60 9.62 -11.44
N PHE A 161 -4.37 8.34 -11.64
CA PHE A 161 -3.30 7.88 -12.52
C PHE A 161 -3.78 7.90 -13.96
N GLU A 162 -3.25 8.83 -14.77
CA GLU A 162 -3.51 8.85 -16.19
C GLU A 162 -2.47 8.00 -16.94
N LYS A 163 -2.90 7.28 -17.98
CA LYS A 163 -2.01 6.47 -18.83
C LYS A 163 -0.80 7.21 -19.40
N LYS A 164 -0.82 8.53 -19.38
CA LYS A 164 0.22 9.40 -19.92
C LYS A 164 1.41 9.64 -18.97
N LEU A 165 1.25 9.30 -17.72
CA LEU A 165 2.33 9.40 -16.73
C LEU A 165 3.12 8.09 -16.82
N GLU A 166 4.22 8.12 -17.56
CA GLU A 166 5.14 6.98 -17.64
C GLU A 166 5.88 6.77 -16.32
N GLU A 167 6.04 7.85 -15.55
CA GLU A 167 6.62 7.81 -14.22
C GLU A 167 5.50 8.00 -13.19
N PRO A 168 5.41 7.11 -12.20
CA PRO A 168 4.44 7.27 -11.13
C PRO A 168 4.74 8.55 -10.33
N LEU A 169 3.69 9.28 -9.98
CA LEU A 169 3.76 10.41 -9.03
C LEU A 169 4.56 10.12 -7.76
N VAL A 170 4.75 8.89 -7.52
CA VAL A 170 5.47 8.29 -6.44
C VAL A 170 6.98 8.52 -6.45
N ASP A 171 7.60 8.67 -7.62
CA ASP A 171 9.02 8.98 -7.69
C ASP A 171 9.27 10.43 -7.24
N ASP A 172 8.35 11.33 -7.55
CA ASP A 172 8.39 12.71 -7.08
C ASP A 172 8.22 12.80 -5.55
N TYR A 173 7.49 11.87 -4.97
CA TYR A 173 7.33 11.79 -3.51
C TYR A 173 8.60 11.37 -2.78
N PHE A 174 9.43 10.60 -3.45
CA PHE A 174 10.70 10.15 -2.92
C PHE A 174 11.81 11.17 -3.14
N ASP A 175 11.74 11.88 -4.26
CA ASP A 175 12.70 12.91 -4.65
C ASP A 175 12.37 14.27 -4.06
N SER A 176 11.16 14.49 -3.53
CA SER A 176 10.84 15.72 -2.86
C SER A 176 11.48 15.77 -1.48
N GLU A 177 12.69 16.29 -1.42
CA GLU A 177 13.12 17.37 -0.57
C GLU A 177 12.89 17.36 0.93
N ASP A 178 12.41 16.34 1.53
CA ASP A 178 12.40 16.25 2.99
C ASP A 178 13.79 15.86 3.51
N TYR A 179 14.74 16.49 2.87
CA TYR A 179 16.13 16.36 3.17
C TYR A 179 16.63 17.59 3.89
#